data_ecdb51a5e997ac07d15a2662d57d215b
#
_entry.id   ecdb51a5e997ac07d15a2662d57d215b
#
_cell.length_a   1.000
_cell.length_b   1.000
_cell.length_c   1.000
_cell.angle_alpha   90.00
_cell.angle_beta   90.00
_cell.angle_gamma   90.00
#
_symmetry.space_group_name_H-M   'P 1'
#
loop_
_entity.id
_entity.type
_entity.pdbx_description
1 polymer ?
#
loop_
_entity_poly.entity_id
_entity_poly.type
_entity_poly.pdbx_seq_one_letter_code
_entity_poly.pdbx_strand_id
1 'polypeptide(L)'
;MSQKITDKVLAILSGATINGNNIILNCEQLERKLYLDVNKVLGAMGGKWDRKVGGHIYADNPSDKLESVLLTGEYDKPADYGYFQTPMDLVDEMIVLVGLSPNMAVLEPSAGRGAIAERVARIVGHNNIHCFELLSDNCEALTHYGFAKTECCDFLSVEPKPLYDRVIMNPPFSRQQDIDHVIHALKCLKPGGKLVSIMSSGVTFRQNKKTIDFLDSISGRSEIIPNPPKSFKLSGTLVNTVTITVVQ
;
A
#
# COMPACT_ATOMS: atom_id res chain seq x y z
N MET A 1 9.31 -7.02 -6.84
CA MET A 1 10.38 -7.97 -7.30
C MET A 1 9.74 -9.33 -7.52
N SER A 2 9.83 -9.83 -8.74
CA SER A 2 9.37 -11.18 -9.06
C SER A 2 10.20 -12.24 -8.31
N GLN A 3 9.58 -13.33 -7.94
CA GLN A 3 10.25 -14.49 -7.34
C GLN A 3 10.17 -15.67 -8.30
N LYS A 4 11.30 -16.31 -8.52
CA LYS A 4 11.36 -17.56 -9.28
C LYS A 4 10.63 -18.69 -8.55
N ILE A 5 9.88 -19.42 -9.31
CA ILE A 5 9.12 -20.58 -8.86
C ILE A 5 9.95 -21.84 -9.16
N THR A 6 9.98 -22.77 -8.22
CA THR A 6 10.67 -24.05 -8.45
C THR A 6 9.86 -24.94 -9.40
N ASP A 7 10.54 -25.78 -10.17
CA ASP A 7 9.89 -26.72 -11.12
C ASP A 7 8.82 -27.61 -10.44
N LYS A 8 9.04 -27.98 -9.19
CA LYS A 8 8.07 -28.76 -8.42
C LYS A 8 6.77 -28.00 -8.16
N VAL A 9 6.85 -26.71 -7.86
CA VAL A 9 5.68 -25.85 -7.66
C VAL A 9 4.99 -25.60 -8.98
N LEU A 10 5.74 -25.33 -10.05
CA LEU A 10 5.17 -25.16 -11.42
C LEU A 10 4.41 -26.40 -11.87
N ALA A 11 4.97 -27.61 -11.65
CA ALA A 11 4.30 -28.87 -11.99
C ALA A 11 2.96 -29.04 -11.26
N ILE A 12 2.87 -28.64 -9.99
CA ILE A 12 1.61 -28.70 -9.23
C ILE A 12 0.61 -27.69 -9.76
N LEU A 13 1.04 -26.45 -10.01
CA LEU A 13 0.18 -25.39 -10.52
C LEU A 13 -0.34 -25.66 -11.94
N SER A 14 0.48 -26.30 -12.78
CA SER A 14 0.07 -26.68 -14.14
C SER A 14 -1.00 -27.77 -14.17
N GLY A 15 -1.06 -28.60 -13.13
CA GLY A 15 -2.11 -29.61 -12.95
C GLY A 15 -3.37 -29.11 -12.27
N ALA A 16 -3.43 -27.86 -11.86
CA ALA A 16 -4.58 -27.29 -11.14
C ALA A 16 -5.80 -27.12 -12.07
N THR A 17 -7.00 -27.28 -11.52
CA THR A 17 -8.26 -27.00 -12.22
C THR A 17 -8.76 -25.61 -11.86
N ILE A 18 -9.16 -24.86 -12.87
CA ILE A 18 -9.86 -23.58 -12.69
C ILE A 18 -11.37 -23.83 -12.89
N ASN A 19 -12.14 -23.45 -11.89
CA ASN A 19 -13.60 -23.54 -11.93
C ASN A 19 -14.19 -22.16 -11.55
N GLY A 20 -14.58 -21.37 -12.56
CA GLY A 20 -14.98 -19.98 -12.39
C GLY A 20 -13.86 -19.16 -11.74
N ASN A 21 -14.09 -18.67 -10.52
CA ASN A 21 -13.13 -17.86 -9.76
C ASN A 21 -12.25 -18.70 -8.83
N ASN A 22 -12.26 -20.03 -8.96
CA ASN A 22 -11.55 -20.91 -8.02
C ASN A 22 -10.41 -21.64 -8.69
N ILE A 23 -9.28 -21.80 -7.99
CA ILE A 23 -8.21 -22.74 -8.33
C ILE A 23 -8.23 -23.88 -7.34
N ILE A 24 -8.36 -25.11 -7.84
CA ILE A 24 -8.34 -26.36 -7.07
C ILE A 24 -7.10 -27.15 -7.49
N LEU A 25 -6.29 -27.56 -6.53
CA LEU A 25 -5.10 -28.37 -6.79
C LEU A 25 -5.52 -29.83 -6.95
N ASN A 26 -5.15 -30.43 -8.07
CA ASN A 26 -5.38 -31.85 -8.38
C ASN A 26 -4.16 -32.68 -7.98
N CYS A 27 -3.85 -32.75 -6.70
CA CYS A 27 -2.72 -33.50 -6.21
C CYS A 27 -3.06 -34.16 -4.88
N GLU A 28 -2.32 -35.22 -4.55
CA GLU A 28 -2.35 -35.83 -3.21
C GLU A 28 -1.81 -34.84 -2.16
N GLN A 29 -1.88 -35.24 -0.89
CA GLN A 29 -1.41 -34.42 0.21
C GLN A 29 0.07 -34.04 0.02
N LEU A 30 0.33 -32.75 -0.17
CA LEU A 30 1.68 -32.22 -0.36
C LEU A 30 2.47 -32.21 0.95
N GLU A 31 3.78 -32.40 0.85
CA GLU A 31 4.71 -32.10 1.94
C GLU A 31 4.52 -30.66 2.43
N ARG A 32 4.58 -30.43 3.73
CA ARG A 32 4.29 -29.12 4.35
C ARG A 32 5.04 -27.95 3.70
N LYS A 33 6.32 -28.13 3.38
CA LYS A 33 7.15 -27.09 2.74
C LYS A 33 6.64 -26.76 1.34
N LEU A 34 6.39 -27.78 0.53
CA LEU A 34 5.91 -27.63 -0.83
C LEU A 34 4.50 -27.02 -0.87
N TYR A 35 3.62 -27.44 0.05
CA TYR A 35 2.30 -26.83 0.23
C TYR A 35 2.39 -25.35 0.54
N LEU A 36 3.30 -24.94 1.45
CA LEU A 36 3.51 -23.53 1.78
C LEU A 36 4.02 -22.71 0.59
N ASP A 37 4.89 -23.30 -0.23
CA ASP A 37 5.44 -22.63 -1.41
C ASP A 37 4.38 -22.46 -2.52
N VAL A 38 3.54 -23.48 -2.76
CA VAL A 38 2.37 -23.38 -3.66
C VAL A 38 1.39 -22.32 -3.15
N ASN A 39 1.05 -22.34 -1.85
CA ASN A 39 0.15 -21.35 -1.26
C ASN A 39 0.68 -19.91 -1.34
N LYS A 40 2.00 -19.70 -1.29
CA LYS A 40 2.58 -18.38 -1.49
C LYS A 40 2.29 -17.84 -2.89
N VAL A 41 2.44 -18.70 -3.91
CA VAL A 41 2.15 -18.31 -5.30
C VAL A 41 0.67 -18.01 -5.48
N LEU A 42 -0.23 -18.92 -5.06
CA LEU A 42 -1.68 -18.74 -5.17
C LEU A 42 -2.19 -17.51 -4.38
N GLY A 43 -1.64 -17.28 -3.18
CA GLY A 43 -1.92 -16.09 -2.40
C GLY A 43 -1.40 -14.80 -3.06
N ALA A 44 -0.23 -14.88 -3.70
CA ALA A 44 0.35 -13.79 -4.47
C ALA A 44 -0.54 -13.36 -5.64
N MET A 45 -1.18 -14.31 -6.30
CA MET A 45 -2.15 -14.06 -7.35
C MET A 45 -3.48 -13.45 -6.85
N GLY A 46 -3.63 -13.30 -5.52
CA GLY A 46 -4.84 -12.77 -4.86
C GLY A 46 -5.82 -13.83 -4.38
N GLY A 47 -5.41 -15.11 -4.40
CA GLY A 47 -6.23 -16.24 -3.96
C GLY A 47 -6.36 -16.31 -2.43
N LYS A 48 -7.55 -16.63 -1.94
CA LYS A 48 -7.82 -16.90 -0.52
C LYS A 48 -8.31 -18.33 -0.37
N TRP A 49 -7.66 -19.10 0.51
CA TRP A 49 -8.09 -20.48 0.79
C TRP A 49 -9.50 -20.52 1.37
N ASP A 50 -10.34 -21.34 0.78
CA ASP A 50 -11.68 -21.64 1.29
C ASP A 50 -11.83 -23.14 1.51
N ARG A 51 -12.16 -23.51 2.76
CA ARG A 51 -12.31 -24.91 3.17
C ARG A 51 -13.52 -25.61 2.53
N LYS A 52 -14.59 -24.85 2.23
CA LYS A 52 -15.83 -25.40 1.65
C LYS A 52 -15.62 -25.79 0.18
N VAL A 53 -14.84 -24.97 -0.52
CA VAL A 53 -14.48 -25.19 -1.93
C VAL A 53 -13.31 -26.17 -2.06
N GLY A 54 -12.48 -26.30 -1.03
CA GLY A 54 -11.25 -27.09 -1.09
C GLY A 54 -10.20 -26.47 -2.03
N GLY A 55 -10.22 -25.16 -2.20
CA GLY A 55 -9.38 -24.43 -3.14
C GLY A 55 -9.21 -22.97 -2.79
N HIS A 56 -8.54 -22.22 -3.67
CA HIS A 56 -8.36 -20.78 -3.53
C HIS A 56 -9.41 -20.04 -4.35
N ILE A 57 -10.12 -19.11 -3.70
CA ILE A 57 -11.13 -18.23 -4.32
C ILE A 57 -10.47 -16.88 -4.66
N TYR A 58 -10.77 -16.37 -5.84
CA TYR A 58 -10.32 -15.08 -6.38
C TYR A 58 -11.50 -14.13 -6.57
N ALA A 59 -11.22 -12.82 -6.66
CA ALA A 59 -12.24 -11.83 -6.97
C ALA A 59 -12.77 -11.98 -8.41
N ASP A 60 -11.86 -12.31 -9.34
CA ASP A 60 -12.13 -12.51 -10.77
C ASP A 60 -11.58 -13.86 -11.22
N ASN A 61 -11.86 -14.26 -12.48
CA ASN A 61 -11.31 -15.48 -13.06
C ASN A 61 -9.76 -15.42 -13.08
N PRO A 62 -9.08 -16.39 -12.43
CA PRO A 62 -7.63 -16.36 -12.28
C PRO A 62 -6.85 -16.95 -13.47
N SER A 63 -7.49 -17.32 -14.56
CA SER A 63 -6.87 -18.06 -15.69
C SER A 63 -5.66 -17.31 -16.25
N ASP A 64 -5.83 -16.05 -16.61
CA ASP A 64 -4.75 -15.24 -17.21
C ASP A 64 -3.55 -15.07 -16.27
N LYS A 65 -3.84 -14.90 -14.97
CA LYS A 65 -2.80 -14.79 -13.94
C LYS A 65 -2.04 -16.10 -13.77
N LEU A 66 -2.75 -17.23 -13.72
CA LEU A 66 -2.12 -18.54 -13.60
C LEU A 66 -1.29 -18.85 -14.85
N GLU A 67 -1.81 -18.56 -16.04
CA GLU A 67 -1.08 -18.75 -17.27
C GLU A 67 0.20 -17.91 -17.33
N SER A 68 0.14 -16.64 -16.95
CA SER A 68 1.31 -15.78 -16.85
C SER A 68 2.37 -16.35 -15.90
N VAL A 69 1.97 -16.82 -14.73
CA VAL A 69 2.86 -17.47 -13.76
C VAL A 69 3.51 -18.73 -14.31
N LEU A 70 2.75 -19.56 -15.03
CA LEU A 70 3.25 -20.79 -15.62
C LEU A 70 4.22 -20.52 -16.79
N LEU A 71 3.97 -19.49 -17.59
CA LEU A 71 4.81 -19.11 -18.73
C LEU A 71 6.11 -18.44 -18.31
N THR A 72 6.05 -17.58 -17.31
CA THR A 72 7.24 -16.83 -16.85
C THR A 72 8.09 -17.61 -15.86
N GLY A 73 7.50 -18.59 -15.15
CA GLY A 73 8.13 -19.25 -14.01
C GLY A 73 8.39 -18.33 -12.84
N GLU A 74 7.73 -17.19 -12.80
CA GLU A 74 7.88 -16.15 -11.79
C GLU A 74 6.50 -15.68 -11.29
N TYR A 75 6.46 -15.19 -10.07
CA TYR A 75 5.29 -14.53 -9.52
C TYR A 75 5.71 -13.27 -8.78
N ASP A 76 4.92 -12.25 -8.89
CA ASP A 76 5.08 -11.10 -8.03
C ASP A 76 4.54 -11.45 -6.64
N LYS A 77 5.38 -11.34 -5.62
CA LYS A 77 4.83 -11.38 -4.27
C LYS A 77 3.73 -10.34 -4.19
N PRO A 78 2.55 -10.68 -3.63
CA PRO A 78 1.63 -9.63 -3.18
C PRO A 78 2.47 -8.78 -2.27
N ALA A 79 2.65 -7.56 -2.69
CA ALA A 79 3.72 -6.72 -2.24
C ALA A 79 3.95 -6.83 -0.73
N ASP A 80 5.16 -7.26 -0.33
CA ASP A 80 5.77 -6.80 0.93
C ASP A 80 5.76 -5.24 0.99
N TYR A 81 5.39 -4.59 -0.10
CA TYR A 81 5.26 -3.14 -0.27
C TYR A 81 3.91 -2.59 0.19
N GLY A 82 2.96 -3.44 0.61
CA GLY A 82 1.74 -2.98 1.28
C GLY A 82 0.91 -1.97 0.49
N TYR A 83 0.91 -2.05 -0.86
CA TYR A 83 0.03 -1.17 -1.64
C TYR A 83 -1.44 -1.58 -1.43
N PHE A 84 -2.16 -0.71 -0.76
CA PHE A 84 -3.60 -0.78 -0.62
C PHE A 84 -4.17 0.56 -1.10
N GLN A 85 -4.95 0.52 -2.17
CA GLN A 85 -5.61 1.73 -2.64
C GLN A 85 -6.43 2.35 -1.51
N THR A 86 -6.22 3.63 -1.27
CA THR A 86 -6.96 4.36 -0.24
C THR A 86 -8.42 4.50 -0.66
N PRO A 87 -9.39 4.06 0.17
CA PRO A 87 -10.81 4.27 -0.09
C PRO A 87 -11.13 5.75 -0.24
N MET A 88 -12.02 6.09 -1.20
CA MET A 88 -12.30 7.48 -1.53
C MET A 88 -12.89 8.27 -0.36
N ASP A 89 -13.71 7.62 0.48
CA ASP A 89 -14.28 8.26 1.69
C ASP A 89 -13.17 8.72 2.63
N LEU A 90 -12.13 7.87 2.84
CA LEU A 90 -10.98 8.26 3.65
C LEU A 90 -10.12 9.34 2.97
N VAL A 91 -10.00 9.32 1.64
CA VAL A 91 -9.30 10.40 0.91
C VAL A 91 -10.00 11.74 1.15
N ASP A 92 -11.32 11.78 1.05
CA ASP A 92 -12.10 13.00 1.29
C ASP A 92 -11.96 13.51 2.73
N GLU A 93 -11.98 12.61 3.72
CA GLU A 93 -11.70 12.94 5.12
C GLU A 93 -10.28 13.50 5.32
N MET A 94 -9.26 12.86 4.72
CA MET A 94 -7.87 13.33 4.77
C MET A 94 -7.72 14.73 4.18
N ILE A 95 -8.40 15.02 3.07
CA ILE A 95 -8.40 16.34 2.41
C ILE A 95 -8.99 17.43 3.33
N VAL A 96 -10.07 17.13 4.02
CA VAL A 96 -10.65 18.04 5.01
C VAL A 96 -9.68 18.28 6.16
N LEU A 97 -9.08 17.22 6.69
CA LEU A 97 -8.14 17.30 7.81
C LEU A 97 -6.87 18.05 7.46
N VAL A 98 -6.31 17.87 6.25
CA VAL A 98 -5.05 18.51 5.88
C VAL A 98 -5.22 20.01 5.59
N GLY A 99 -6.42 20.43 5.18
CA GLY A 99 -6.75 21.84 4.92
C GLY A 99 -5.98 22.40 3.72
N LEU A 100 -6.45 22.05 2.51
CA LEU A 100 -5.84 22.47 1.25
C LEU A 100 -6.35 23.85 0.81
N SER A 101 -5.47 24.60 0.15
CA SER A 101 -5.82 25.81 -0.59
C SER A 101 -5.13 25.80 -1.96
N PRO A 102 -5.68 26.50 -2.97
CA PRO A 102 -5.06 26.59 -4.28
C PRO A 102 -3.58 27.02 -4.21
N ASN A 103 -2.77 26.45 -5.07
CA ASN A 103 -1.32 26.71 -5.18
C ASN A 103 -0.44 26.28 -3.99
N MET A 104 -0.96 25.56 -3.00
CA MET A 104 -0.12 24.96 -1.98
C MET A 104 0.77 23.86 -2.58
N ALA A 105 2.05 23.85 -2.20
CA ALA A 105 2.97 22.76 -2.52
C ALA A 105 2.64 21.53 -1.67
N VAL A 106 2.25 20.44 -2.31
CA VAL A 106 1.81 19.21 -1.64
C VAL A 106 2.72 18.04 -2.02
N LEU A 107 3.08 17.26 -1.02
CA LEU A 107 3.83 16.00 -1.17
C LEU A 107 2.92 14.79 -0.89
N GLU A 108 2.94 13.81 -1.79
CA GLU A 108 2.45 12.46 -1.57
C GLU A 108 3.59 11.45 -1.71
N PRO A 109 4.20 10.99 -0.60
CA PRO A 109 5.42 10.19 -0.65
C PRO A 109 5.20 8.68 -0.85
N SER A 110 3.98 8.24 -1.07
CA SER A 110 3.61 6.84 -1.33
C SER A 110 2.38 6.81 -2.22
N ALA A 111 2.51 7.37 -3.43
CA ALA A 111 1.38 7.79 -4.24
C ALA A 111 0.57 6.62 -4.84
N GLY A 112 1.13 5.41 -4.88
CA GLY A 112 0.47 4.29 -5.49
C GLY A 112 0.05 4.60 -6.93
N ARG A 113 -1.22 4.40 -7.23
CA ARG A 113 -1.81 4.75 -8.54
C ARG A 113 -2.48 6.12 -8.56
N GLY A 114 -2.18 6.99 -7.58
CA GLY A 114 -2.61 8.39 -7.58
C GLY A 114 -4.00 8.66 -6.98
N ALA A 115 -4.55 7.74 -6.20
CA ALA A 115 -5.90 7.91 -5.62
C ALA A 115 -6.02 9.19 -4.76
N ILE A 116 -5.01 9.50 -3.97
CA ILE A 116 -4.94 10.71 -3.15
C ILE A 116 -4.49 11.89 -4.03
N ALA A 117 -3.37 11.76 -4.76
CA ALA A 117 -2.78 12.83 -5.55
C ALA A 117 -3.76 13.44 -6.56
N GLU A 118 -4.52 12.61 -7.26
CA GLU A 118 -5.51 13.07 -8.24
C GLU A 118 -6.60 13.91 -7.59
N ARG A 119 -7.06 13.50 -6.41
CA ARG A 119 -8.09 14.22 -5.67
C ARG A 119 -7.57 15.55 -5.11
N VAL A 120 -6.33 15.56 -4.63
CA VAL A 120 -5.61 16.77 -4.16
C VAL A 120 -5.36 17.73 -5.31
N ALA A 121 -4.99 17.21 -6.49
CA ALA A 121 -4.70 18.03 -7.68
C ALA A 121 -5.88 18.89 -8.13
N ARG A 122 -7.11 18.44 -7.93
CA ARG A 122 -8.33 19.19 -8.23
C ARG A 122 -8.46 20.47 -7.38
N ILE A 123 -7.78 20.53 -6.25
CA ILE A 123 -7.84 21.68 -5.33
C ILE A 123 -6.62 22.57 -5.49
N VAL A 124 -5.42 21.99 -5.47
CA VAL A 124 -4.18 22.76 -5.48
C VAL A 124 -3.61 23.00 -6.88
N GLY A 125 -4.08 22.25 -7.88
CA GLY A 125 -3.53 22.21 -9.24
C GLY A 125 -2.43 21.16 -9.40
N HIS A 126 -2.40 20.49 -10.57
CA HIS A 126 -1.47 19.39 -10.88
C HIS A 126 0.01 19.81 -10.74
N ASN A 127 0.33 21.06 -11.08
CA ASN A 127 1.69 21.59 -11.00
C ASN A 127 2.21 21.79 -9.57
N ASN A 128 1.39 21.58 -8.56
CA ASN A 128 1.74 21.79 -7.15
C ASN A 128 1.88 20.49 -6.37
N ILE A 129 1.77 19.35 -7.06
CA ILE A 129 1.90 18.03 -6.43
C ILE A 129 3.22 17.38 -6.82
N HIS A 130 3.89 16.85 -5.81
CA HIS A 130 5.06 16.00 -5.95
C HIS A 130 4.75 14.61 -5.39
N CYS A 131 4.89 13.58 -6.23
CA CYS A 131 4.65 12.20 -5.88
C CYS A 131 5.94 11.40 -5.83
N PHE A 132 6.08 10.53 -4.84
CA PHE A 132 7.05 9.44 -4.82
C PHE A 132 6.32 8.11 -4.86
N GLU A 133 6.83 7.17 -5.62
CA GLU A 133 6.31 5.81 -5.69
C GLU A 133 7.45 4.83 -5.95
N LEU A 134 7.42 3.66 -5.31
CA LEU A 134 8.48 2.68 -5.43
C LEU A 134 8.27 1.72 -6.60
N LEU A 135 7.01 1.36 -6.89
CA LEU A 135 6.67 0.36 -7.89
C LEU A 135 6.58 0.99 -9.28
N SER A 136 7.35 0.47 -10.24
CA SER A 136 7.39 0.95 -11.63
C SER A 136 6.01 1.03 -12.30
N ASP A 137 5.18 -0.01 -12.12
CA ASP A 137 3.84 -0.07 -12.71
C ASP A 137 2.91 1.02 -12.17
N ASN A 138 3.07 1.39 -10.90
CA ASN A 138 2.33 2.50 -10.31
C ASN A 138 2.88 3.85 -10.78
N CYS A 139 4.22 3.96 -10.91
CA CYS A 139 4.86 5.16 -11.48
C CYS A 139 4.36 5.44 -12.89
N GLU A 140 4.25 4.39 -13.72
CA GLU A 140 3.69 4.52 -15.07
C GLU A 140 2.25 5.05 -15.04
N ALA A 141 1.41 4.51 -14.14
CA ALA A 141 0.05 5.01 -13.97
C ALA A 141 0.01 6.49 -13.56
N LEU A 142 0.94 6.95 -12.72
CA LEU A 142 1.02 8.34 -12.27
C LEU A 142 1.38 9.31 -13.40
N THR A 143 2.15 8.88 -14.41
CA THR A 143 2.52 9.76 -15.54
C THR A 143 1.32 10.27 -16.32
N HIS A 144 0.22 9.52 -16.34
CA HIS A 144 -1.01 9.91 -17.04
C HIS A 144 -1.75 11.08 -16.41
N TYR A 145 -1.46 11.40 -15.13
CA TYR A 145 -2.11 12.53 -14.44
C TYR A 145 -1.44 13.87 -14.72
N GLY A 146 -0.21 13.91 -15.23
CA GLY A 146 0.51 15.16 -15.52
C GLY A 146 0.86 15.97 -14.28
N PHE A 147 1.19 15.30 -13.16
CA PHE A 147 1.71 16.00 -11.97
C PHE A 147 3.05 16.65 -12.26
N ALA A 148 3.36 17.74 -11.53
CA ALA A 148 4.61 18.51 -11.73
C ALA A 148 5.85 17.65 -11.55
N LYS A 149 5.81 16.75 -10.58
CA LYS A 149 6.89 15.81 -10.29
C LYS A 149 6.33 14.46 -9.88
N THR A 150 6.83 13.41 -10.54
CA THR A 150 6.65 12.02 -10.12
C THR A 150 8.03 11.36 -10.13
N GLU A 151 8.48 10.90 -8.98
CA GLU A 151 9.77 10.22 -8.82
C GLU A 151 9.55 8.75 -8.47
N CYS A 152 10.13 7.86 -9.31
CA CYS A 152 10.02 6.41 -9.12
C CYS A 152 11.21 5.92 -8.32
N CYS A 153 11.14 6.03 -7.00
CA CYS A 153 12.21 5.65 -6.08
C CYS A 153 11.68 5.38 -4.66
N ASP A 154 12.54 4.83 -3.81
CA ASP A 154 12.25 4.74 -2.38
C ASP A 154 12.30 6.14 -1.75
N PHE A 155 11.15 6.61 -1.26
CA PHE A 155 11.05 7.91 -0.61
C PHE A 155 12.00 8.06 0.59
N LEU A 156 12.26 6.98 1.33
CA LEU A 156 13.15 7.01 2.49
C LEU A 156 14.63 7.21 2.09
N SER A 157 14.98 6.99 0.82
CA SER A 157 16.34 7.23 0.30
C SER A 157 16.60 8.68 -0.12
N VAL A 158 15.54 9.50 -0.20
CA VAL A 158 15.63 10.89 -0.65
C VAL A 158 15.99 11.80 0.52
N GLU A 159 16.90 12.75 0.33
CA GLU A 159 17.23 13.73 1.36
C GLU A 159 16.02 14.66 1.62
N PRO A 160 15.48 14.71 2.84
CA PRO A 160 14.30 15.51 3.12
C PRO A 160 14.65 17.02 3.14
N LYS A 161 13.81 17.82 2.48
CA LYS A 161 13.96 19.28 2.45
C LYS A 161 12.61 19.95 2.77
N PRO A 162 12.55 21.02 3.58
CA PRO A 162 11.32 21.67 3.99
C PRO A 162 10.70 22.50 2.84
N LEU A 163 10.13 21.80 1.85
CA LEU A 163 9.62 22.40 0.61
C LEU A 163 8.09 22.46 0.53
N TYR A 164 7.38 21.69 1.36
CA TYR A 164 5.94 21.47 1.19
C TYR A 164 5.12 22.15 2.27
N ASP A 165 3.98 22.68 1.87
CA ASP A 165 3.00 23.27 2.76
C ASP A 165 2.16 22.16 3.41
N ARG A 166 1.94 21.06 2.69
CA ARG A 166 1.15 19.91 3.13
C ARG A 166 1.80 18.59 2.70
N VAL A 167 1.64 17.59 3.56
CA VAL A 167 1.91 16.18 3.22
C VAL A 167 0.63 15.39 3.45
N ILE A 168 0.26 14.56 2.49
CA ILE A 168 -0.89 13.65 2.59
C ILE A 168 -0.46 12.28 2.08
N MET A 169 -0.70 11.21 2.87
CA MET A 169 -0.09 9.94 2.56
C MET A 169 -0.80 8.73 3.18
N ASN A 170 -0.69 7.59 2.48
CA ASN A 170 -1.02 6.27 2.99
C ASN A 170 0.20 5.35 2.79
N PRO A 171 1.18 5.38 3.70
CA PRO A 171 2.43 4.65 3.56
C PRO A 171 2.26 3.14 3.81
N PRO A 172 3.25 2.31 3.44
CA PRO A 172 3.24 0.88 3.74
C PRO A 172 3.30 0.63 5.26
N PHE A 173 2.46 -0.33 5.75
CA PHE A 173 2.35 -0.64 7.19
C PHE A 173 3.32 -1.74 7.66
N SER A 174 3.86 -2.52 6.73
CA SER A 174 4.76 -3.63 7.03
C SER A 174 5.95 -3.17 7.86
N ARG A 175 6.29 -3.93 8.92
CA ARG A 175 7.47 -3.65 9.78
C ARG A 175 7.48 -2.24 10.38
N GLN A 176 6.31 -1.62 10.56
CA GLN A 176 6.18 -0.24 11.04
C GLN A 176 6.86 0.80 10.12
N GLN A 177 6.84 0.57 8.81
CA GLN A 177 7.36 1.52 7.83
C GLN A 177 6.54 2.82 7.79
N ASP A 178 5.24 2.73 8.13
CA ASP A 178 4.38 3.89 8.31
C ASP A 178 4.98 4.93 9.28
N ILE A 179 5.60 4.48 10.37
CA ILE A 179 6.33 5.36 11.30
C ILE A 179 7.54 6.01 10.62
N ASP A 180 8.36 5.22 9.91
CA ASP A 180 9.57 5.74 9.24
C ASP A 180 9.20 6.78 8.18
N HIS A 181 8.17 6.50 7.38
CA HIS A 181 7.68 7.41 6.36
C HIS A 181 7.13 8.72 6.94
N VAL A 182 6.35 8.65 8.04
CA VAL A 182 5.82 9.86 8.68
C VAL A 182 6.96 10.71 9.27
N ILE A 183 7.91 10.10 9.98
CA ILE A 183 9.08 10.83 10.52
C ILE A 183 9.89 11.50 9.39
N HIS A 184 10.07 10.81 8.28
CA HIS A 184 10.80 11.33 7.13
C HIS A 184 10.03 12.48 6.47
N ALA A 185 8.72 12.31 6.26
CA ALA A 185 7.86 13.30 5.64
C ALA A 185 7.68 14.59 6.46
N LEU A 186 7.70 14.48 7.80
CA LEU A 186 7.69 15.66 8.67
C LEU A 186 8.87 16.61 8.41
N LYS A 187 10.04 16.08 8.06
CA LYS A 187 11.23 16.88 7.70
C LYS A 187 11.09 17.57 6.34
N CYS A 188 10.11 17.16 5.53
CA CYS A 188 9.82 17.76 4.24
C CYS A 188 8.84 18.94 4.33
N LEU A 189 8.20 19.15 5.49
CA LEU A 189 7.27 20.23 5.73
C LEU A 189 7.99 21.55 6.03
N LYS A 190 7.47 22.64 5.48
CA LYS A 190 7.80 23.99 5.90
C LYS A 190 7.34 24.23 7.35
N PRO A 191 7.92 25.19 8.08
CA PRO A 191 7.38 25.63 9.38
C PRO A 191 5.89 25.98 9.28
N GLY A 192 5.06 25.44 10.19
CA GLY A 192 3.59 25.58 10.15
C GLY A 192 2.89 24.73 9.10
N GLY A 193 3.63 23.89 8.37
CA GLY A 193 3.08 22.89 7.47
C GLY A 193 2.33 21.79 8.23
N LYS A 194 1.44 21.05 7.54
CA LYS A 194 0.62 20.01 8.13
C LYS A 194 0.73 18.68 7.37
N LEU A 195 0.87 17.61 8.12
CA LEU A 195 0.86 16.23 7.61
C LEU A 195 -0.45 15.56 8.00
N VAL A 196 -1.02 14.79 7.07
CA VAL A 196 -2.09 13.82 7.34
C VAL A 196 -1.67 12.47 6.78
N SER A 197 -1.69 11.45 7.61
CA SER A 197 -1.29 10.09 7.23
C SER A 197 -2.27 9.06 7.75
N ILE A 198 -2.60 8.08 6.91
CA ILE A 198 -3.17 6.82 7.38
C ILE A 198 -2.04 5.98 7.94
N MET A 199 -2.25 5.37 9.10
CA MET A 199 -1.29 4.48 9.75
C MET A 199 -1.99 3.23 10.27
N SER A 200 -1.23 2.16 10.47
CA SER A 200 -1.75 0.99 11.18
C SER A 200 -2.21 1.35 12.60
N SER A 201 -3.38 0.86 13.03
CA SER A 201 -3.84 1.05 14.41
C SER A 201 -2.85 0.51 15.47
N GLY A 202 -1.89 -0.32 15.06
CA GLY A 202 -0.80 -0.77 15.91
C GLY A 202 -0.03 0.36 16.59
N VAL A 203 0.00 1.54 16.00
CA VAL A 203 0.66 2.72 16.58
C VAL A 203 0.02 3.16 17.91
N THR A 204 -1.26 2.84 18.16
CA THR A 204 -1.97 3.26 19.39
C THR A 204 -1.80 2.31 20.56
N PHE A 205 -1.32 1.09 20.36
CA PHE A 205 -1.24 0.08 21.44
C PHE A 205 0.11 -0.65 21.54
N ARG A 206 1.00 -0.53 20.56
CA ARG A 206 2.33 -1.16 20.63
C ARG A 206 3.20 -0.45 21.67
N GLN A 207 3.93 -1.26 22.47
CA GLN A 207 4.80 -0.79 23.53
C GLN A 207 6.30 -0.90 23.20
N ASN A 208 6.64 -1.05 21.90
CA ASN A 208 8.04 -1.09 21.51
C ASN A 208 8.63 0.34 21.43
N LYS A 209 9.95 0.41 21.57
CA LYS A 209 10.68 1.68 21.59
C LYS A 209 10.36 2.57 20.38
N LYS A 210 10.30 2.00 19.16
CA LYS A 210 10.02 2.75 17.94
C LYS A 210 8.68 3.48 18.00
N THR A 211 7.62 2.81 18.47
CA THR A 211 6.29 3.40 18.61
C THR A 211 6.27 4.47 19.68
N ILE A 212 6.90 4.22 20.83
CA ILE A 212 6.96 5.18 21.95
C ILE A 212 7.70 6.45 21.51
N ASP A 213 8.92 6.30 20.98
CA ASP A 213 9.74 7.43 20.52
C ASP A 213 9.00 8.26 19.43
N PHE A 214 8.25 7.60 18.55
CA PHE A 214 7.44 8.26 17.53
C PHE A 214 6.32 9.11 18.16
N LEU A 215 5.51 8.51 19.05
CA LEU A 215 4.41 9.21 19.71
C LEU A 215 4.91 10.39 20.53
N ASP A 216 6.02 10.22 21.24
CA ASP A 216 6.66 11.30 22.00
C ASP A 216 7.09 12.45 21.07
N SER A 217 7.63 12.12 19.89
CA SER A 217 8.10 13.12 18.91
C SER A 217 7.00 14.00 18.33
N ILE A 218 5.75 13.51 18.28
CA ILE A 218 4.59 14.25 17.77
C ILE A 218 3.64 14.74 18.86
N SER A 219 3.97 14.48 20.12
CA SER A 219 3.14 14.87 21.28
C SER A 219 2.88 16.37 21.31
N GLY A 220 1.65 16.75 21.66
CA GLY A 220 1.21 18.14 21.78
C GLY A 220 0.95 18.86 20.45
N ARG A 221 1.26 18.25 19.29
CA ARG A 221 1.05 18.82 17.95
C ARG A 221 0.37 17.86 16.96
N SER A 222 -0.20 16.80 17.48
CA SER A 222 -0.85 15.74 16.68
C SER A 222 -2.22 15.37 17.22
N GLU A 223 -3.05 14.85 16.33
CA GLU A 223 -4.32 14.21 16.63
C GLU A 223 -4.34 12.83 15.97
N ILE A 224 -4.92 11.84 16.66
CA ILE A 224 -5.04 10.45 16.17
C ILE A 224 -6.53 10.08 16.17
N ILE A 225 -7.07 9.82 15.00
CA ILE A 225 -8.49 9.53 14.77
C ILE A 225 -8.62 8.08 14.30
N PRO A 226 -9.35 7.20 15.01
CA PRO A 226 -9.62 5.85 14.53
C PRO A 226 -10.45 5.86 13.25
N ASN A 227 -10.03 5.12 12.24
CA ASN A 227 -10.82 4.93 11.03
C ASN A 227 -11.91 3.86 11.25
N PRO A 228 -13.02 3.90 10.52
CA PRO A 228 -14.05 2.88 10.62
C PRO A 228 -13.46 1.47 10.43
N PRO A 229 -13.89 0.47 11.21
CA PRO A 229 -13.41 -0.91 11.06
C PRO A 229 -13.59 -1.41 9.63
N LYS A 230 -12.60 -2.12 9.12
CA LYS A 230 -12.62 -2.71 7.76
C LYS A 230 -12.67 -1.71 6.61
N SER A 231 -12.29 -0.44 6.81
CA SER A 231 -12.24 0.58 5.75
C SER A 231 -11.49 0.10 4.50
N PHE A 232 -10.43 -0.68 4.66
CA PHE A 232 -9.62 -1.24 3.57
C PHE A 232 -10.06 -2.63 3.08
N LYS A 233 -11.26 -3.11 3.46
CA LYS A 233 -11.73 -4.45 3.05
C LYS A 233 -11.80 -4.61 1.53
N LEU A 234 -12.27 -3.60 0.82
CA LEU A 234 -12.33 -3.62 -0.64
C LEU A 234 -10.94 -3.54 -1.29
N SER A 235 -9.97 -2.94 -0.61
CA SER A 235 -8.57 -2.88 -1.03
C SER A 235 -7.77 -4.14 -0.68
N GLY A 236 -8.42 -5.16 -0.12
CA GLY A 236 -7.83 -6.49 0.10
C GLY A 236 -7.21 -6.72 1.48
N THR A 237 -7.36 -5.82 2.44
CA THR A 237 -6.86 -6.00 3.81
C THR A 237 -7.94 -5.76 4.87
N LEU A 238 -7.78 -6.44 6.02
CA LEU A 238 -8.61 -6.24 7.21
C LEU A 238 -7.86 -5.47 8.32
N VAL A 239 -6.71 -4.89 7.99
CA VAL A 239 -5.93 -4.10 8.96
C VAL A 239 -6.77 -2.91 9.43
N ASN A 240 -6.93 -2.77 10.74
CA ASN A 240 -7.51 -1.57 11.31
C ASN A 240 -6.49 -0.43 11.23
N THR A 241 -6.97 0.74 10.89
CA THR A 241 -6.12 1.91 10.67
C THR A 241 -6.58 3.10 11.50
N VAL A 242 -5.71 4.07 11.63
CA VAL A 242 -5.98 5.39 12.20
C VAL A 242 -5.52 6.46 11.20
N THR A 243 -6.14 7.61 11.23
CA THR A 243 -5.65 8.81 10.54
C THR A 243 -4.94 9.69 11.57
N ILE A 244 -3.69 10.06 11.30
CA ILE A 244 -2.90 10.95 12.15
C ILE A 244 -2.75 12.30 11.45
N THR A 245 -2.97 13.38 12.19
CA THR A 245 -2.61 14.72 11.76
C THR A 245 -1.45 15.23 12.62
N VAL A 246 -0.47 15.89 12.00
CA VAL A 246 0.66 16.51 12.71
C VAL A 246 0.94 17.88 12.13
N VAL A 247 1.12 18.89 12.97
CA VAL A 247 1.57 20.24 12.59
C VAL A 247 3.07 20.37 12.88
N GLN A 248 3.82 20.89 11.87
CA GLN A 248 5.27 21.10 11.99
C GLN A 248 5.61 22.38 12.74
#